data_9323f05cf7f2678c750a30a194778dda
#
_entry.id   9323f05cf7f2678c750a30a194778dda
#
_cell.length_a   1.000
_cell.length_b   1.000
_cell.length_c   1.000
_cell.angle_alpha   90.00
_cell.angle_beta   90.00
_cell.angle_gamma   90.00
#
_symmetry.space_group_name_H-M   'P 1'
#
loop_
_entity.id
_entity.type
_entity.pdbx_description
1 polymer ?
#
loop_
_entity_poly.entity_id
_entity_poly.type
_entity_poly.pdbx_seq_one_letter_code
_entity_poly.pdbx_strand_id
1 'polypeptide(L)'
;MLNAIIPHALRPRAARIHTEARLVVQRSPERNPLLQRYLAVRARTEALIASLGSEDMVVQSMPDASPTKWHLAHTSWFFETFLLLGNKPNYRVFDPSFGYLFNSYYNAVGPRHPRPQRGLLTRPTIDDVIAYRKHVDEHMHEWLLSEASTRASSLIELGLAHEEQHQELMLMDLLHLFSQSPIKPSYYAERRDMDTVESPRQFKRLQGGLVQIGHAGETFAFDNEGPAHNVWLEPYEIGERLVTNGEWLDFIADGGYRRPELWLSDGWDALQRHDWTAPLYWECDGDEWQHMTLHGMQPIDRHAPVTHVSYYEAAAFAYWSGARLPTEAEWEHAACDGGLQQLDGVAWQWTQSAYAAYPGFRPTTDAIGEYNGKFMIGQMVLRGGASITPVAHTRPSYRNFYRPEQRWMFSGVRLARDISSDRTKSVPVTDEFTNDVLTGLSASPKTLSPKYFYDAQGSELFEAICLTPEYYPTRTETALLDRKSVV
;
A
#
# COMPACT_ATOMS: atom_id res chain seq x y z
N MET A 1 -29.01 -88.22 48.25
CA MET A 1 -28.01 -88.90 47.39
C MET A 1 -28.21 -88.48 45.96
N LEU A 2 -27.16 -88.22 45.27
CA LEU A 2 -26.97 -87.89 43.87
C LEU A 2 -27.04 -86.43 43.47
N ASN A 3 -25.83 -85.89 43.31
CA ASN A 3 -25.45 -84.67 42.59
C ASN A 3 -25.76 -84.77 41.12
N ALA A 4 -26.30 -83.70 40.51
CA ALA A 4 -26.30 -83.51 39.06
C ALA A 4 -25.62 -82.22 38.72
N ILE A 5 -24.60 -82.33 37.91
CA ILE A 5 -23.73 -81.29 37.37
C ILE A 5 -24.48 -80.56 36.26
N ILE A 6 -24.51 -79.15 36.33
CA ILE A 6 -25.06 -78.29 35.28
C ILE A 6 -23.86 -77.62 34.61
N PRO A 7 -23.74 -77.58 33.28
CA PRO A 7 -22.63 -76.91 32.58
C PRO A 7 -22.81 -75.43 32.43
N HIS A 8 -21.72 -74.68 32.50
CA HIS A 8 -21.60 -73.25 32.33
C HIS A 8 -22.02 -72.83 30.90
N ALA A 9 -23.05 -71.97 30.83
CA ALA A 9 -23.43 -71.27 29.62
C ALA A 9 -22.59 -69.96 29.51
N LEU A 10 -21.93 -69.79 28.37
CA LEU A 10 -21.20 -68.60 27.96
C LEU A 10 -22.16 -67.39 27.84
N ARG A 11 -21.92 -66.31 28.55
CA ARG A 11 -22.58 -65.02 28.39
C ARG A 11 -21.88 -64.26 27.22
N PRO A 12 -22.60 -63.62 26.31
CA PRO A 12 -22.01 -62.75 25.31
C PRO A 12 -21.52 -61.41 25.94
N ARG A 13 -20.27 -61.02 25.65
CA ARG A 13 -19.71 -59.72 25.96
C ARG A 13 -20.46 -58.63 25.20
N ALA A 14 -21.21 -57.74 25.88
CA ALA A 14 -21.71 -56.51 25.32
C ALA A 14 -20.54 -55.57 24.91
N ALA A 15 -20.36 -55.33 23.62
CA ALA A 15 -19.47 -54.32 23.10
C ALA A 15 -20.06 -52.94 23.53
N ARG A 16 -19.35 -52.21 24.40
CA ARG A 16 -19.60 -50.81 24.66
C ARG A 16 -19.17 -50.03 23.41
N ILE A 17 -20.14 -49.61 22.61
CA ILE A 17 -19.96 -48.56 21.60
C ILE A 17 -19.81 -47.26 22.38
N HIS A 18 -18.59 -46.75 22.55
CA HIS A 18 -18.32 -45.39 22.95
C HIS A 18 -18.68 -44.50 21.77
N THR A 19 -19.90 -43.99 21.71
CA THR A 19 -20.25 -42.84 20.90
C THR A 19 -19.72 -41.64 21.65
N GLU A 20 -18.50 -41.18 21.28
CA GLU A 20 -18.04 -39.85 21.64
C GLU A 20 -18.96 -38.83 20.95
N ALA A 21 -19.98 -38.37 21.63
CA ALA A 21 -20.70 -37.19 21.25
C ALA A 21 -19.69 -36.02 21.36
N ARG A 22 -19.08 -35.61 20.23
CA ARG A 22 -18.40 -34.33 20.13
C ARG A 22 -19.41 -33.26 20.52
N LEU A 23 -19.24 -32.70 21.71
CA LEU A 23 -19.91 -31.48 22.14
C LEU A 23 -19.48 -30.40 21.15
N VAL A 24 -20.33 -30.05 20.20
CA VAL A 24 -20.20 -28.85 19.39
C VAL A 24 -20.41 -27.69 20.37
N VAL A 25 -19.34 -27.14 20.88
CA VAL A 25 -19.37 -25.92 21.69
C VAL A 25 -19.73 -24.79 20.76
N GLN A 26 -21.02 -24.46 20.64
CA GLN A 26 -21.44 -23.22 20.04
C GLN A 26 -20.84 -22.07 20.84
N ARG A 27 -19.87 -21.36 20.28
CA ARG A 27 -19.36 -20.12 20.87
C ARG A 27 -20.52 -19.11 20.90
N SER A 28 -20.80 -18.54 22.07
CA SER A 28 -21.77 -17.45 22.15
C SER A 28 -21.26 -16.27 21.31
N PRO A 29 -22.12 -15.57 20.54
CA PRO A 29 -21.74 -14.44 19.67
C PRO A 29 -20.89 -13.38 20.37
N GLU A 30 -21.13 -13.12 21.65
CA GLU A 30 -20.41 -12.14 22.47
C GLU A 30 -18.95 -12.50 22.76
N ARG A 31 -18.52 -13.74 22.53
CA ARG A 31 -17.16 -14.25 22.80
C ARG A 31 -16.35 -14.60 21.55
N ASN A 32 -16.83 -14.26 20.36
CA ASN A 32 -16.10 -14.48 19.11
C ASN A 32 -15.55 -13.16 18.54
N PRO A 33 -14.24 -12.84 18.76
CA PRO A 33 -13.66 -11.57 18.32
C PRO A 33 -13.72 -11.36 16.81
N LEU A 34 -13.56 -12.42 16.00
CA LEU A 34 -13.65 -12.33 14.54
C LEU A 34 -15.06 -11.99 14.07
N LEU A 35 -16.09 -12.58 14.69
CA LEU A 35 -17.48 -12.23 14.39
C LEU A 35 -17.78 -10.78 14.77
N GLN A 36 -17.32 -10.32 15.93
CA GLN A 36 -17.53 -8.93 16.34
C GLN A 36 -16.84 -7.95 15.38
N ARG A 37 -15.61 -8.26 14.98
CA ARG A 37 -14.88 -7.43 13.98
C ARG A 37 -15.60 -7.46 12.62
N TYR A 38 -16.07 -8.63 12.17
CA TYR A 38 -16.84 -8.76 10.94
C TYR A 38 -18.08 -7.85 10.96
N LEU A 39 -18.90 -7.96 12.01
CA LEU A 39 -20.11 -7.14 12.14
C LEU A 39 -19.78 -5.64 12.19
N ALA A 40 -18.71 -5.23 12.88
CA ALA A 40 -18.30 -3.84 12.96
C ALA A 40 -17.85 -3.27 11.59
N VAL A 41 -17.05 -4.03 10.84
CA VAL A 41 -16.59 -3.62 9.50
C VAL A 41 -17.77 -3.49 8.53
N ARG A 42 -18.69 -4.47 8.54
CA ARG A 42 -19.89 -4.46 7.68
C ARG A 42 -20.83 -3.31 8.03
N ALA A 43 -21.07 -3.07 9.31
CA ALA A 43 -21.90 -1.96 9.79
C ALA A 43 -21.28 -0.59 9.41
N ARG A 44 -19.94 -0.46 9.46
CA ARG A 44 -19.29 0.76 9.00
C ARG A 44 -19.55 1.02 7.52
N THR A 45 -19.44 0.01 6.66
CA THR A 45 -19.77 0.15 5.23
C THR A 45 -21.22 0.60 5.03
N GLU A 46 -22.16 0.05 5.78
CA GLU A 46 -23.58 0.48 5.73
C GLU A 46 -23.75 1.93 6.17
N ALA A 47 -23.05 2.35 7.23
CA ALA A 47 -23.08 3.73 7.69
C ALA A 47 -22.53 4.71 6.65
N LEU A 48 -21.49 4.33 5.88
CA LEU A 48 -20.95 5.15 4.81
C LEU A 48 -21.94 5.41 3.66
N ILE A 49 -22.88 4.53 3.42
CA ILE A 49 -23.85 4.70 2.33
C ILE A 49 -25.22 5.25 2.79
N ALA A 50 -25.41 5.42 4.09
CA ALA A 50 -26.71 5.77 4.66
C ALA A 50 -27.27 7.12 4.19
N SER A 51 -26.40 8.06 3.79
CA SER A 51 -26.78 9.40 3.30
C SER A 51 -26.85 9.47 1.76
N LEU A 52 -26.50 8.41 1.03
CA LEU A 52 -26.41 8.40 -0.42
C LEU A 52 -27.75 8.00 -1.07
N GLY A 53 -28.11 8.72 -2.14
CA GLY A 53 -29.14 8.28 -3.06
C GLY A 53 -28.68 7.16 -4.00
N SER A 54 -29.63 6.51 -4.67
CA SER A 54 -29.31 5.48 -5.67
C SER A 54 -28.45 6.04 -6.82
N GLU A 55 -28.66 7.28 -7.20
CA GLU A 55 -27.94 7.99 -8.26
C GLU A 55 -26.49 8.21 -7.88
N ASP A 56 -26.18 8.54 -6.64
CA ASP A 56 -24.80 8.72 -6.15
C ASP A 56 -23.99 7.42 -6.19
N MET A 57 -24.68 6.29 -6.04
CA MET A 57 -24.06 4.98 -5.91
C MET A 57 -23.77 4.27 -7.24
N VAL A 58 -24.29 4.76 -8.38
CA VAL A 58 -24.18 4.05 -9.67
C VAL A 58 -23.26 4.72 -10.66
N VAL A 59 -22.89 5.98 -10.46
CA VAL A 59 -22.06 6.74 -11.41
C VAL A 59 -20.58 6.46 -11.20
N GLN A 60 -19.86 6.32 -12.31
CA GLN A 60 -18.40 6.23 -12.36
C GLN A 60 -17.85 7.53 -12.97
N SER A 61 -17.12 8.30 -12.17
CA SER A 61 -16.66 9.62 -12.57
C SER A 61 -15.39 9.63 -13.43
N MET A 62 -14.62 8.54 -13.41
CA MET A 62 -13.41 8.34 -14.22
C MET A 62 -13.06 6.85 -14.33
N PRO A 63 -12.18 6.45 -15.28
CA PRO A 63 -11.78 5.05 -15.47
C PRO A 63 -11.14 4.39 -14.23
N ASP A 64 -10.48 5.16 -13.38
CA ASP A 64 -9.79 4.68 -12.19
C ASP A 64 -10.67 4.60 -10.94
N ALA A 65 -11.80 5.31 -10.89
CA ALA A 65 -12.81 5.18 -9.83
C ALA A 65 -13.73 3.98 -10.07
N SER A 66 -14.52 3.63 -9.08
CA SER A 66 -15.61 2.66 -9.20
C SER A 66 -16.88 3.19 -8.53
N PRO A 67 -18.08 2.87 -9.04
CA PRO A 67 -19.31 3.24 -8.36
C PRO A 67 -19.39 2.60 -6.96
N THR A 68 -19.97 3.29 -6.00
CA THR A 68 -20.21 2.76 -4.66
C THR A 68 -20.93 1.39 -4.69
N LYS A 69 -21.90 1.23 -5.57
CA LYS A 69 -22.58 -0.05 -5.83
C LYS A 69 -21.61 -1.19 -6.13
N TRP A 70 -20.58 -0.91 -6.93
CA TRP A 70 -19.59 -1.91 -7.27
C TRP A 70 -18.73 -2.30 -6.05
N HIS A 71 -18.31 -1.34 -5.22
CA HIS A 71 -17.55 -1.62 -4.00
C HIS A 71 -18.34 -2.50 -3.02
N LEU A 72 -19.62 -2.19 -2.81
CA LEU A 72 -20.52 -2.98 -1.96
C LEU A 72 -20.64 -4.43 -2.40
N ALA A 73 -20.81 -4.64 -3.70
CA ALA A 73 -20.91 -5.97 -4.27
C ALA A 73 -19.56 -6.70 -4.27
N HIS A 74 -18.45 -6.01 -4.57
CA HIS A 74 -17.10 -6.59 -4.63
C HIS A 74 -16.63 -7.10 -3.27
N THR A 75 -16.85 -6.36 -2.20
CA THR A 75 -16.49 -6.81 -0.84
C THR A 75 -17.32 -8.02 -0.41
N SER A 76 -18.60 -8.10 -0.79
CA SER A 76 -19.43 -9.30 -0.58
C SER A 76 -18.96 -10.47 -1.45
N TRP A 77 -18.61 -10.21 -2.71
CA TRP A 77 -18.03 -11.20 -3.61
C TRP A 77 -16.73 -11.83 -3.06
N PHE A 78 -15.89 -11.03 -2.37
CA PHE A 78 -14.67 -11.55 -1.74
C PHE A 78 -15.00 -12.59 -0.66
N PHE A 79 -15.90 -12.27 0.26
CA PHE A 79 -16.34 -13.20 1.31
C PHE A 79 -17.05 -14.43 0.73
N GLU A 80 -17.90 -14.27 -0.27
CA GLU A 80 -18.55 -15.38 -0.95
C GLU A 80 -17.54 -16.31 -1.62
N THR A 81 -16.64 -15.74 -2.43
CA THR A 81 -15.73 -16.50 -3.29
C THR A 81 -14.66 -17.21 -2.48
N PHE A 82 -13.98 -16.52 -1.57
CA PHE A 82 -12.81 -17.06 -0.88
C PHE A 82 -13.12 -17.76 0.44
N LEU A 83 -14.26 -17.43 1.06
CA LEU A 83 -14.60 -17.98 2.37
C LEU A 83 -15.80 -18.94 2.34
N LEU A 84 -16.91 -18.55 1.75
CA LEU A 84 -18.13 -19.36 1.80
C LEU A 84 -18.10 -20.54 0.83
N LEU A 85 -17.74 -20.32 -0.44
CA LEU A 85 -17.79 -21.35 -1.48
C LEU A 85 -16.94 -22.58 -1.17
N GLY A 86 -15.76 -22.40 -0.60
CA GLY A 86 -14.84 -23.50 -0.30
C GLY A 86 -15.01 -24.12 1.08
N ASN A 87 -15.70 -23.44 2.03
CA ASN A 87 -15.66 -23.81 3.44
C ASN A 87 -17.03 -24.04 4.08
N LYS A 88 -18.12 -23.50 3.52
CA LYS A 88 -19.47 -23.71 4.07
C LYS A 88 -20.20 -24.81 3.31
N PRO A 89 -20.52 -25.96 3.94
CA PRO A 89 -21.27 -27.03 3.28
C PRO A 89 -22.61 -26.55 2.75
N ASN A 90 -22.99 -27.00 1.54
CA ASN A 90 -24.26 -26.68 0.89
C ASN A 90 -24.50 -25.19 0.63
N TYR A 91 -23.45 -24.33 0.68
CA TYR A 91 -23.59 -22.92 0.29
C TYR A 91 -24.00 -22.83 -1.19
N ARG A 92 -24.96 -21.95 -1.47
CA ARG A 92 -25.39 -21.62 -2.83
C ARG A 92 -25.09 -20.16 -3.12
N VAL A 93 -24.39 -19.94 -4.24
CA VAL A 93 -24.11 -18.58 -4.72
C VAL A 93 -25.44 -17.82 -4.91
N PHE A 94 -25.42 -16.54 -4.59
CA PHE A 94 -26.59 -15.66 -4.74
C PHE A 94 -26.97 -15.53 -6.23
N ASP A 95 -26.02 -15.18 -7.07
CA ASP A 95 -26.16 -15.11 -8.53
C ASP A 95 -24.83 -15.50 -9.22
N PRO A 96 -24.81 -16.51 -10.09
CA PRO A 96 -23.60 -16.93 -10.77
C PRO A 96 -22.91 -15.85 -11.62
N SER A 97 -23.65 -14.85 -12.12
CA SER A 97 -23.10 -13.75 -12.91
C SER A 97 -22.22 -12.80 -12.08
N PHE A 98 -22.40 -12.77 -10.74
CA PHE A 98 -21.64 -11.89 -9.85
C PHE A 98 -20.16 -12.26 -9.78
N GLY A 99 -19.83 -13.52 -10.03
CA GLY A 99 -18.45 -13.97 -10.20
C GLY A 99 -17.68 -13.20 -11.29
N TYR A 100 -18.34 -12.87 -12.39
CA TYR A 100 -17.77 -12.05 -13.47
C TYR A 100 -17.86 -10.54 -13.18
N LEU A 101 -19.02 -10.07 -12.71
CA LEU A 101 -19.30 -8.63 -12.57
C LEU A 101 -18.47 -7.96 -11.48
N PHE A 102 -18.19 -8.69 -10.39
CA PHE A 102 -17.56 -8.13 -9.19
C PHE A 102 -16.16 -8.65 -8.90
N ASN A 103 -15.62 -9.53 -9.74
CA ASN A 103 -14.18 -9.82 -9.74
C ASN A 103 -13.40 -8.56 -10.18
N SER A 104 -12.33 -8.21 -9.44
CA SER A 104 -11.51 -7.02 -9.75
C SER A 104 -10.28 -7.37 -10.61
N TYR A 105 -9.36 -8.18 -10.09
CA TYR A 105 -8.08 -8.51 -10.72
C TYR A 105 -7.64 -9.96 -10.51
N TYR A 106 -8.48 -10.80 -9.91
CA TYR A 106 -8.17 -12.20 -9.63
C TYR A 106 -8.36 -13.05 -10.90
N ASN A 107 -7.31 -13.08 -11.76
CA ASN A 107 -7.37 -13.80 -13.02
C ASN A 107 -7.47 -15.34 -12.82
N ALA A 108 -6.90 -15.85 -11.73
CA ALA A 108 -7.01 -17.27 -11.36
C ALA A 108 -8.45 -17.68 -10.97
N VAL A 109 -9.28 -16.75 -10.52
CA VAL A 109 -10.70 -17.01 -10.23
C VAL A 109 -11.53 -17.06 -11.53
N GLY A 110 -11.18 -16.26 -12.53
CA GLY A 110 -11.88 -16.26 -13.81
C GLY A 110 -11.92 -14.89 -14.49
N PRO A 111 -12.71 -14.77 -15.59
CA PRO A 111 -12.87 -13.51 -16.31
C PRO A 111 -13.56 -12.47 -15.45
N ARG A 112 -13.36 -11.19 -15.79
CA ARG A 112 -13.84 -10.03 -15.04
C ARG A 112 -14.42 -8.96 -15.94
N HIS A 113 -15.35 -8.18 -15.41
CA HIS A 113 -15.87 -6.98 -16.07
C HIS A 113 -14.79 -5.87 -16.08
N PRO A 114 -14.55 -5.18 -17.21
CA PRO A 114 -13.52 -4.16 -17.32
C PRO A 114 -13.74 -2.99 -16.35
N ARG A 115 -12.69 -2.59 -15.59
CA ARG A 115 -12.79 -1.50 -14.60
C ARG A 115 -13.34 -0.19 -15.18
N PRO A 116 -12.89 0.31 -16.36
CA PRO A 116 -13.39 1.56 -16.91
C PRO A 116 -14.87 1.54 -17.30
N GLN A 117 -15.52 0.37 -17.28
CA GLN A 117 -16.92 0.18 -17.68
C GLN A 117 -17.86 -0.15 -16.50
N ARG A 118 -17.37 -0.09 -15.27
CA ARG A 118 -18.17 -0.43 -14.09
C ARG A 118 -19.41 0.45 -13.92
N GLY A 119 -19.31 1.71 -14.33
CA GLY A 119 -20.45 2.65 -14.37
C GLY A 119 -21.54 2.33 -15.41
N LEU A 120 -21.28 1.41 -16.36
CA LEU A 120 -22.25 0.97 -17.33
C LEU A 120 -23.17 -0.18 -16.82
N LEU A 121 -22.87 -0.72 -15.63
CA LEU A 121 -23.66 -1.79 -15.04
C LEU A 121 -24.99 -1.26 -14.47
N THR A 122 -26.05 -1.26 -15.27
CA THR A 122 -27.39 -0.90 -14.80
C THR A 122 -28.04 -2.04 -14.00
N ARG A 123 -27.56 -3.25 -14.18
CA ARG A 123 -27.95 -4.46 -13.42
C ARG A 123 -26.69 -5.15 -12.91
N PRO A 124 -26.73 -5.68 -11.65
CA PRO A 124 -27.86 -5.61 -10.71
C PRO A 124 -28.18 -4.18 -10.28
N THR A 125 -29.41 -3.96 -9.78
CA THR A 125 -29.81 -2.69 -9.12
C THR A 125 -29.08 -2.54 -7.79
N ILE A 126 -29.20 -1.36 -7.15
CA ILE A 126 -28.66 -1.19 -5.80
C ILE A 126 -29.38 -2.09 -4.79
N ASP A 127 -30.69 -2.28 -4.93
CA ASP A 127 -31.46 -3.16 -4.06
C ASP A 127 -31.03 -4.63 -4.20
N ASP A 128 -30.72 -5.08 -5.42
CA ASP A 128 -30.17 -6.42 -5.66
C ASP A 128 -28.81 -6.58 -4.96
N VAL A 129 -27.96 -5.56 -5.00
CA VAL A 129 -26.66 -5.56 -4.33
C VAL A 129 -26.79 -5.56 -2.82
N ILE A 130 -27.72 -4.81 -2.27
CA ILE A 130 -28.03 -4.83 -0.82
C ILE A 130 -28.57 -6.21 -0.40
N ALA A 131 -29.45 -6.81 -1.20
CA ALA A 131 -29.94 -8.17 -0.96
C ALA A 131 -28.80 -9.22 -1.03
N TYR A 132 -27.90 -9.08 -2.00
CA TYR A 132 -26.68 -9.89 -2.10
C TYR A 132 -25.80 -9.78 -0.86
N ARG A 133 -25.55 -8.55 -0.43
CA ARG A 133 -24.75 -8.25 0.75
C ARG A 133 -25.35 -8.92 1.99
N LYS A 134 -26.66 -8.77 2.19
CA LYS A 134 -27.39 -9.39 3.30
C LYS A 134 -27.32 -10.93 3.26
N HIS A 135 -27.48 -11.53 2.09
CA HIS A 135 -27.32 -12.99 1.91
C HIS A 135 -25.95 -13.48 2.35
N VAL A 136 -24.89 -12.78 1.93
CA VAL A 136 -23.51 -13.13 2.33
C VAL A 136 -23.32 -12.94 3.84
N ASP A 137 -23.85 -11.88 4.43
CA ASP A 137 -23.74 -11.59 5.87
C ASP A 137 -24.44 -12.65 6.73
N GLU A 138 -25.63 -13.09 6.36
CA GLU A 138 -26.35 -14.16 7.05
C GLU A 138 -25.53 -15.45 7.05
N HIS A 139 -24.94 -15.81 5.92
CA HIS A 139 -24.14 -17.04 5.78
C HIS A 139 -22.78 -16.94 6.46
N MET A 140 -22.13 -15.77 6.43
CA MET A 140 -20.89 -15.50 7.16
C MET A 140 -21.13 -15.54 8.68
N HIS A 141 -22.22 -14.94 9.16
CA HIS A 141 -22.58 -14.96 10.57
C HIS A 141 -22.72 -16.39 11.09
N GLU A 142 -23.49 -17.24 10.40
CA GLU A 142 -23.65 -18.65 10.76
C GLU A 142 -22.32 -19.41 10.74
N TRP A 143 -21.52 -19.18 9.69
CA TRP A 143 -20.24 -19.89 9.54
C TRP A 143 -19.20 -19.45 10.56
N LEU A 144 -19.14 -18.17 10.91
CA LEU A 144 -18.23 -17.64 11.92
C LEU A 144 -18.50 -18.18 13.35
N LEU A 145 -19.73 -18.61 13.62
CA LEU A 145 -20.07 -19.29 14.88
C LEU A 145 -19.61 -20.75 14.94
N SER A 146 -19.21 -21.32 13.80
CA SER A 146 -18.75 -22.71 13.72
C SER A 146 -17.25 -22.82 14.02
N GLU A 147 -16.80 -23.99 14.47
CA GLU A 147 -15.36 -24.28 14.66
C GLU A 147 -14.58 -24.28 13.33
N ALA A 148 -15.24 -24.50 12.20
CA ALA A 148 -14.59 -24.51 10.89
C ALA A 148 -13.97 -23.16 10.53
N SER A 149 -14.55 -22.04 11.01
CA SER A 149 -14.04 -20.69 10.76
C SER A 149 -12.65 -20.43 11.35
N THR A 150 -12.29 -21.14 12.42
CA THR A 150 -10.98 -20.97 13.08
C THR A 150 -9.79 -21.30 12.16
N ARG A 151 -9.98 -22.23 11.21
CA ARG A 151 -8.94 -22.64 10.25
C ARG A 151 -8.71 -21.59 9.16
N ALA A 152 -9.66 -20.67 8.97
CA ALA A 152 -9.61 -19.62 7.96
C ALA A 152 -9.41 -18.23 8.58
N SER A 153 -8.94 -18.14 9.83
CA SER A 153 -8.83 -16.86 10.55
C SER A 153 -8.03 -15.81 9.77
N SER A 154 -6.88 -16.16 9.23
CA SER A 154 -6.04 -15.23 8.44
C SER A 154 -6.74 -14.74 7.17
N LEU A 155 -7.52 -15.60 6.51
CA LEU A 155 -8.28 -15.21 5.33
C LEU A 155 -9.49 -14.33 5.68
N ILE A 156 -10.12 -14.58 6.84
CA ILE A 156 -11.17 -13.70 7.36
C ILE A 156 -10.59 -12.31 7.66
N GLU A 157 -9.44 -12.25 8.34
CA GLU A 157 -8.74 -10.99 8.63
C GLU A 157 -8.36 -10.24 7.35
N LEU A 158 -7.87 -10.94 6.33
CA LEU A 158 -7.61 -10.36 5.01
C LEU A 158 -8.90 -9.78 4.38
N GLY A 159 -10.00 -10.52 4.42
CA GLY A 159 -11.29 -10.04 3.90
C GLY A 159 -11.80 -8.79 4.62
N LEU A 160 -11.62 -8.73 5.94
CA LEU A 160 -11.98 -7.56 6.73
C LEU A 160 -11.10 -6.35 6.38
N ALA A 161 -9.78 -6.54 6.31
CA ALA A 161 -8.86 -5.50 5.91
C ALA A 161 -9.10 -5.04 4.44
N HIS A 162 -9.45 -5.96 3.55
CA HIS A 162 -9.86 -5.65 2.18
C HIS A 162 -11.13 -4.78 2.14
N GLU A 163 -12.14 -5.08 2.94
CA GLU A 163 -13.33 -4.23 3.00
C GLU A 163 -13.02 -2.85 3.61
N GLU A 164 -12.15 -2.77 4.61
CA GLU A 164 -11.65 -1.51 5.16
C GLU A 164 -10.93 -0.66 4.10
N GLN A 165 -10.12 -1.26 3.21
CA GLN A 165 -9.55 -0.56 2.06
C GLN A 165 -10.65 -0.03 1.12
N HIS A 166 -11.68 -0.83 0.86
CA HIS A 166 -12.80 -0.41 0.03
C HIS A 166 -13.68 0.67 0.65
N GLN A 167 -13.73 0.80 1.98
CA GLN A 167 -14.37 1.93 2.67
C GLN A 167 -13.62 3.24 2.37
N GLU A 168 -12.31 3.23 2.36
CA GLU A 168 -11.49 4.37 1.96
C GLU A 168 -11.70 4.69 0.48
N LEU A 169 -11.59 3.68 -0.41
CA LEU A 169 -11.79 3.85 -1.85
C LEU A 169 -13.17 4.43 -2.18
N MET A 170 -14.23 4.03 -1.47
CA MET A 170 -15.56 4.61 -1.67
C MET A 170 -15.58 6.11 -1.40
N LEU A 171 -14.99 6.56 -0.31
CA LEU A 171 -14.98 7.98 0.04
C LEU A 171 -14.16 8.83 -0.93
N MET A 172 -13.00 8.33 -1.38
CA MET A 172 -12.20 9.06 -2.37
C MET A 172 -12.86 9.07 -3.75
N ASP A 173 -13.52 7.99 -4.16
CA ASP A 173 -14.24 7.90 -5.44
C ASP A 173 -15.52 8.77 -5.41
N LEU A 174 -16.21 8.87 -4.27
CA LEU A 174 -17.33 9.78 -4.05
C LEU A 174 -16.91 11.24 -4.08
N LEU A 175 -15.79 11.60 -3.43
CA LEU A 175 -15.27 12.96 -3.51
C LEU A 175 -14.97 13.35 -4.96
N HIS A 176 -14.35 12.44 -5.71
CA HIS A 176 -14.11 12.69 -7.13
C HIS A 176 -15.41 12.84 -7.92
N LEU A 177 -16.42 11.98 -7.66
CA LEU A 177 -17.73 12.07 -8.31
C LEU A 177 -18.40 13.43 -8.02
N PHE A 178 -18.45 13.82 -6.75
CA PHE A 178 -19.10 15.07 -6.32
C PHE A 178 -18.36 16.32 -6.82
N SER A 179 -17.03 16.23 -6.95
CA SER A 179 -16.25 17.32 -7.54
C SER A 179 -16.54 17.57 -9.02
N GLN A 180 -17.07 16.58 -9.75
CA GLN A 180 -17.47 16.73 -11.15
C GLN A 180 -18.83 17.41 -11.31
N SER A 181 -19.65 17.44 -10.23
CA SER A 181 -20.95 18.10 -10.27
C SER A 181 -20.78 19.63 -10.25
N PRO A 182 -21.49 20.38 -11.11
CA PRO A 182 -21.45 21.85 -11.08
C PRO A 182 -21.93 22.45 -9.75
N ILE A 183 -22.78 21.74 -9.01
CA ILE A 183 -23.32 22.22 -7.74
C ILE A 183 -22.47 21.80 -6.53
N LYS A 184 -21.38 21.01 -6.76
CA LYS A 184 -20.41 20.60 -5.73
C LYS A 184 -21.09 20.09 -4.44
N PRO A 185 -21.91 19.02 -4.48
CA PRO A 185 -22.63 18.56 -3.30
C PRO A 185 -21.66 18.08 -2.21
N SER A 186 -22.08 18.24 -0.94
CA SER A 186 -21.33 17.71 0.20
C SER A 186 -21.80 16.28 0.54
N TYR A 187 -20.85 15.44 0.95
CA TYR A 187 -21.15 14.12 1.50
C TYR A 187 -21.51 14.21 2.99
N TYR A 188 -20.76 14.99 3.78
CA TYR A 188 -21.07 15.28 5.18
C TYR A 188 -21.82 16.62 5.29
N ALA A 189 -22.95 16.59 6.04
CA ALA A 189 -23.76 17.79 6.26
C ALA A 189 -23.07 18.82 7.18
N GLU A 190 -22.27 18.35 8.15
CA GLU A 190 -21.61 19.21 9.12
C GLU A 190 -20.15 19.41 8.75
N ARG A 191 -19.65 20.65 8.92
CA ARG A 191 -18.24 20.97 8.79
C ARG A 191 -17.48 20.36 9.96
N ARG A 192 -16.38 19.69 9.67
CA ARG A 192 -15.43 19.24 10.69
C ARG A 192 -14.17 20.08 10.55
N ASP A 193 -13.77 20.72 11.63
CA ASP A 193 -12.47 21.40 11.66
C ASP A 193 -11.37 20.32 11.60
N MET A 194 -10.42 20.56 10.72
CA MET A 194 -9.22 19.70 10.62
C MET A 194 -8.28 20.01 11.78
N ASP A 195 -7.58 18.99 12.28
CA ASP A 195 -6.50 19.20 13.24
C ASP A 195 -5.37 19.99 12.56
N THR A 196 -5.36 21.30 12.79
CA THR A 196 -4.38 22.22 12.21
C THR A 196 -3.24 22.45 13.21
N VAL A 197 -2.02 22.38 12.74
CA VAL A 197 -0.84 22.62 13.55
C VAL A 197 -0.18 23.92 13.12
N GLU A 198 -0.42 24.98 13.89
CA GLU A 198 0.31 26.25 13.73
C GLU A 198 1.73 26.08 14.31
N SER A 199 2.64 25.54 13.54
CA SER A 199 4.04 25.50 13.92
C SER A 199 4.94 25.71 12.71
N PRO A 200 6.10 26.37 12.88
CA PRO A 200 7.10 26.44 11.82
C PRO A 200 7.54 25.03 11.45
N ARG A 201 7.95 24.87 10.19
CA ARG A 201 8.50 23.60 9.73
C ARG A 201 9.79 23.30 10.49
N GLN A 202 9.81 22.19 11.20
CA GLN A 202 10.98 21.66 11.90
C GLN A 202 11.34 20.29 11.34
N PHE A 203 12.61 19.92 11.53
CA PHE A 203 13.13 18.62 11.10
C PHE A 203 13.73 17.89 12.30
N LYS A 204 13.33 16.65 12.47
CA LYS A 204 13.92 15.72 13.43
C LYS A 204 15.11 15.03 12.80
N ARG A 205 16.25 15.08 13.47
CA ARG A 205 17.46 14.37 13.04
C ARG A 205 17.46 12.93 13.55
N LEU A 206 17.75 12.00 12.65
CA LEU A 206 17.86 10.56 12.92
C LEU A 206 19.25 10.07 12.46
N GLN A 207 19.87 9.21 13.27
CA GLN A 207 21.25 8.76 13.01
C GLN A 207 21.30 7.66 11.95
N GLY A 208 20.19 7.00 11.65
CA GLY A 208 20.19 5.87 10.73
C GLY A 208 20.98 4.67 11.27
N GLY A 209 21.77 4.04 10.41
CA GLY A 209 22.50 2.81 10.71
C GLY A 209 21.78 1.59 10.16
N LEU A 210 22.08 0.41 10.69
CA LEU A 210 21.39 -0.83 10.32
C LEU A 210 20.05 -0.92 11.04
N VAL A 211 18.96 -0.82 10.30
CA VAL A 211 17.59 -0.85 10.81
C VAL A 211 16.81 -2.02 10.22
N GLN A 212 15.83 -2.53 10.93
CA GLN A 212 14.90 -3.54 10.43
C GLN A 212 13.63 -2.86 9.91
N ILE A 213 13.21 -3.20 8.70
CA ILE A 213 12.04 -2.67 8.00
C ILE A 213 11.12 -3.83 7.64
N GLY A 214 9.82 -3.57 7.66
CA GLY A 214 8.78 -4.53 7.35
C GLY A 214 8.22 -5.25 8.57
N HIS A 215 7.10 -5.94 8.37
CA HIS A 215 6.39 -6.63 9.45
C HIS A 215 7.12 -7.89 9.90
N ALA A 216 7.38 -7.99 11.21
CA ALA A 216 8.04 -9.12 11.85
C ALA A 216 7.18 -9.83 12.91
N GLY A 217 5.93 -9.36 13.14
CA GLY A 217 5.04 -9.85 14.18
C GLY A 217 4.16 -11.04 13.75
N GLU A 218 3.39 -11.55 14.72
CA GLU A 218 2.36 -12.58 14.48
C GLU A 218 0.97 -11.97 14.18
N THR A 219 0.83 -10.66 14.29
CA THR A 219 -0.42 -9.95 13.99
C THR A 219 -0.64 -9.88 12.49
N PHE A 220 -1.89 -9.62 12.06
CA PHE A 220 -2.21 -9.46 10.65
C PHE A 220 -1.36 -8.36 9.99
N ALA A 221 -0.81 -8.69 8.84
CA ALA A 221 -0.19 -7.79 7.87
C ALA A 221 -0.49 -8.27 6.46
N PHE A 222 -0.51 -7.36 5.50
CA PHE A 222 -0.57 -7.75 4.09
C PHE A 222 0.75 -8.39 3.66
N ASP A 223 0.70 -9.23 2.64
CA ASP A 223 1.87 -9.95 2.12
C ASP A 223 3.00 -9.01 1.67
N ASN A 224 2.67 -7.83 1.14
CA ASN A 224 3.63 -6.82 0.68
C ASN A 224 4.36 -6.08 1.81
N GLU A 225 3.94 -6.24 3.06
CA GLU A 225 4.61 -5.66 4.23
C GLU A 225 5.80 -6.49 4.71
N GLY A 226 5.96 -7.69 4.21
CA GLY A 226 7.00 -8.63 4.58
C GLY A 226 7.81 -9.17 3.39
N PRO A 227 8.83 -9.97 3.69
CA PRO A 227 9.38 -10.24 5.03
C PRO A 227 10.14 -9.04 5.62
N ALA A 228 10.24 -9.00 6.96
CA ALA A 228 11.11 -8.04 7.62
C ALA A 228 12.57 -8.28 7.20
N HIS A 229 13.29 -7.21 6.95
CA HIS A 229 14.65 -7.26 6.43
C HIS A 229 15.49 -6.08 6.93
N ASN A 230 16.80 -6.22 6.85
CA ASN A 230 17.72 -5.18 7.28
C ASN A 230 18.00 -4.20 6.14
N VAL A 231 17.99 -2.91 6.46
CA VAL A 231 18.34 -1.81 5.56
C VAL A 231 19.36 -0.91 6.25
N TRP A 232 20.37 -0.47 5.52
CA TRP A 232 21.28 0.58 6.00
C TRP A 232 20.72 1.95 5.64
N LEU A 233 20.58 2.82 6.62
CA LEU A 233 20.19 4.22 6.43
C LEU A 233 21.37 5.13 6.78
N GLU A 234 21.69 6.06 5.89
CA GLU A 234 22.57 7.18 6.25
C GLU A 234 21.85 8.11 7.25
N PRO A 235 22.57 8.90 8.06
CA PRO A 235 21.93 9.91 8.89
C PRO A 235 21.10 10.88 8.03
N TYR A 236 19.89 11.17 8.49
CA TYR A 236 18.93 12.02 7.74
C TYR A 236 18.12 12.89 8.69
N GLU A 237 17.44 13.87 8.12
CA GLU A 237 16.44 14.67 8.80
C GLU A 237 15.08 14.43 8.16
N ILE A 238 14.03 14.35 8.97
CA ILE A 238 12.65 14.18 8.52
C ILE A 238 11.76 15.26 9.13
N GLY A 239 10.84 15.82 8.34
CA GLY A 239 9.90 16.84 8.80
C GLY A 239 9.03 16.35 9.94
N GLU A 240 8.94 17.12 11.02
CA GLU A 240 8.14 16.75 12.18
C GLU A 240 6.64 16.73 11.87
N ARG A 241 6.17 17.59 10.94
CA ARG A 241 4.81 17.64 10.43
C ARG A 241 4.74 17.55 8.91
N LEU A 242 3.54 17.40 8.39
CA LEU A 242 3.26 17.45 6.95
C LEU A 242 3.42 18.88 6.40
N VAL A 243 3.63 18.97 5.08
CA VAL A 243 3.57 20.22 4.32
C VAL A 243 2.14 20.77 4.38
N THR A 244 2.02 22.08 4.65
CA THR A 244 0.72 22.74 4.77
C THR A 244 0.24 23.35 3.46
N ASN A 245 -1.06 23.63 3.38
CA ASN A 245 -1.67 24.38 2.28
C ASN A 245 -1.03 25.76 2.10
N GLY A 246 -0.66 26.44 3.19
CA GLY A 246 0.01 27.73 3.14
C GLY A 246 1.36 27.68 2.45
N GLU A 247 2.17 26.66 2.79
CA GLU A 247 3.46 26.42 2.14
C GLU A 247 3.28 26.04 0.66
N TRP A 248 2.19 25.35 0.33
CA TRP A 248 1.86 25.01 -1.05
C TRP A 248 1.42 26.24 -1.87
N LEU A 249 0.65 27.15 -1.27
CA LEU A 249 0.31 28.45 -1.89
C LEU A 249 1.56 29.28 -2.20
N ASP A 250 2.56 29.25 -1.31
CA ASP A 250 3.83 29.92 -1.54
C ASP A 250 4.58 29.30 -2.75
N PHE A 251 4.55 27.96 -2.89
CA PHE A 251 5.08 27.25 -4.07
C PHE A 251 4.35 27.64 -5.37
N ILE A 252 3.02 27.75 -5.34
CA ILE A 252 2.23 28.22 -6.48
C ILE A 252 2.59 29.67 -6.84
N ALA A 253 2.67 30.55 -5.84
CA ALA A 253 2.97 31.97 -6.02
C ALA A 253 4.38 32.20 -6.60
N ASP A 254 5.38 31.38 -6.22
CA ASP A 254 6.74 31.38 -6.79
C ASP A 254 6.81 30.74 -8.21
N GLY A 255 5.67 30.39 -8.76
CA GLY A 255 5.56 29.81 -10.12
C GLY A 255 5.96 28.35 -10.20
N GLY A 256 5.83 27.58 -9.13
CA GLY A 256 6.24 26.17 -9.06
C GLY A 256 5.67 25.29 -10.19
N TYR A 257 4.43 25.53 -10.60
CA TYR A 257 3.78 24.85 -11.72
C TYR A 257 4.20 25.39 -13.13
N ARG A 258 5.10 26.35 -13.21
CA ARG A 258 5.59 26.96 -14.48
C ARG A 258 7.09 26.79 -14.66
N ARG A 259 7.77 26.15 -13.74
CA ARG A 259 9.23 26.00 -13.70
C ARG A 259 9.64 24.56 -13.97
N PRO A 260 9.95 24.18 -15.24
CA PRO A 260 10.23 22.80 -15.62
C PRO A 260 11.42 22.19 -14.87
N GLU A 261 12.38 23.01 -14.44
CA GLU A 261 13.57 22.55 -13.70
C GLU A 261 13.27 21.95 -12.32
N LEU A 262 12.06 22.16 -11.80
CA LEU A 262 11.60 21.58 -10.53
C LEU A 262 11.03 20.17 -10.69
N TRP A 263 10.62 19.81 -11.92
CA TRP A 263 9.82 18.63 -12.17
C TRP A 263 10.63 17.47 -12.75
N LEU A 264 10.26 16.25 -12.39
CA LEU A 264 10.69 15.07 -13.12
C LEU A 264 10.10 15.11 -14.54
N SER A 265 10.80 14.54 -15.53
CA SER A 265 10.40 14.58 -16.96
C SER A 265 8.93 14.18 -17.17
N ASP A 266 8.56 12.97 -16.72
CA ASP A 266 7.19 12.47 -16.88
C ASP A 266 6.16 13.30 -16.10
N GLY A 267 6.62 13.94 -14.99
CA GLY A 267 5.81 14.85 -14.18
C GLY A 267 5.51 16.16 -14.91
N TRP A 268 6.49 16.70 -15.62
CA TRP A 268 6.30 17.89 -16.46
C TRP A 268 5.35 17.60 -17.62
N ASP A 269 5.50 16.45 -18.27
CA ASP A 269 4.63 16.03 -19.36
C ASP A 269 3.18 15.81 -18.86
N ALA A 270 3.01 15.23 -17.67
CA ALA A 270 1.70 15.05 -17.06
C ALA A 270 1.05 16.38 -16.70
N LEU A 271 1.82 17.32 -16.09
CA LEU A 271 1.37 18.67 -15.79
C LEU A 271 0.83 19.36 -17.04
N GLN A 272 1.57 19.32 -18.16
CA GLN A 272 1.17 19.96 -19.40
C GLN A 272 -0.04 19.27 -20.07
N ARG A 273 -0.07 17.94 -20.05
CA ARG A 273 -1.18 17.15 -20.62
C ARG A 273 -2.52 17.43 -19.91
N HIS A 274 -2.47 17.68 -18.62
CA HIS A 274 -3.65 17.84 -17.76
C HIS A 274 -3.86 19.28 -17.29
N ASP A 275 -3.06 20.23 -17.77
CA ASP A 275 -3.12 21.65 -17.39
C ASP A 275 -3.10 21.88 -15.86
N TRP A 276 -2.21 21.17 -15.14
CA TRP A 276 -2.14 21.30 -13.69
C TRP A 276 -1.58 22.66 -13.27
N THR A 277 -2.29 23.33 -12.38
CA THR A 277 -1.90 24.63 -11.83
C THR A 277 -1.91 24.68 -10.31
N ALA A 278 -2.51 23.66 -9.67
CA ALA A 278 -2.69 23.51 -8.23
C ALA A 278 -2.98 22.03 -7.88
N PRO A 279 -3.01 21.63 -6.60
CA PRO A 279 -3.52 20.34 -6.16
C PRO A 279 -4.91 20.04 -6.73
N LEU A 280 -5.22 18.75 -6.91
CA LEU A 280 -6.56 18.37 -7.38
C LEU A 280 -7.62 18.91 -6.41
N TYR A 281 -8.76 19.36 -6.95
CA TYR A 281 -9.89 19.95 -6.25
C TYR A 281 -9.69 21.40 -5.76
N TRP A 282 -8.53 22.02 -5.98
CA TRP A 282 -8.35 23.43 -5.69
C TRP A 282 -8.86 24.29 -6.84
N GLU A 283 -9.61 25.34 -6.49
CA GLU A 283 -10.14 26.33 -7.41
C GLU A 283 -9.81 27.74 -6.87
N CYS A 284 -9.47 28.65 -7.75
CA CYS A 284 -9.20 30.06 -7.39
C CYS A 284 -10.28 30.94 -7.98
N ASP A 285 -11.00 31.67 -7.13
CA ASP A 285 -11.97 32.67 -7.56
C ASP A 285 -11.45 34.07 -7.14
N GLY A 286 -11.00 34.83 -8.13
CA GLY A 286 -10.25 36.07 -7.86
C GLY A 286 -8.94 35.78 -7.14
N ASP A 287 -8.83 36.25 -5.89
CA ASP A 287 -7.66 36.03 -5.02
C ASP A 287 -7.91 34.97 -3.94
N GLU A 288 -9.11 34.39 -3.89
CA GLU A 288 -9.51 33.44 -2.86
C GLU A 288 -9.39 31.99 -3.36
N TRP A 289 -8.58 31.21 -2.64
CA TRP A 289 -8.44 29.79 -2.90
C TRP A 289 -9.45 28.97 -2.10
N GLN A 290 -10.14 28.08 -2.78
CA GLN A 290 -11.06 27.09 -2.22
C GLN A 290 -10.70 25.70 -2.68
N HIS A 291 -11.17 24.69 -1.97
CA HIS A 291 -11.03 23.30 -2.39
C HIS A 291 -12.30 22.50 -2.14
N MET A 292 -12.55 21.51 -3.03
CA MET A 292 -13.62 20.56 -2.82
C MET A 292 -13.19 19.51 -1.81
N THR A 293 -14.02 19.30 -0.81
CA THR A 293 -13.86 18.31 0.26
C THR A 293 -15.11 17.45 0.38
N LEU A 294 -15.09 16.41 1.24
CA LEU A 294 -16.31 15.66 1.58
C LEU A 294 -17.39 16.53 2.28
N HIS A 295 -17.03 17.74 2.70
CA HIS A 295 -17.95 18.77 3.24
C HIS A 295 -18.35 19.83 2.18
N GLY A 296 -18.19 19.53 0.88
CA GLY A 296 -18.40 20.48 -0.20
C GLY A 296 -17.21 21.44 -0.39
N MET A 297 -17.45 22.56 -1.10
CA MET A 297 -16.44 23.59 -1.30
C MET A 297 -16.13 24.31 0.01
N GLN A 298 -14.85 24.41 0.36
CA GLN A 298 -14.37 25.05 1.58
C GLN A 298 -13.24 26.04 1.24
N PRO A 299 -13.14 27.16 1.95
CA PRO A 299 -11.93 28.01 1.89
C PRO A 299 -10.69 27.19 2.29
N ILE A 300 -9.55 27.48 1.68
CA ILE A 300 -8.29 26.83 2.05
C ILE A 300 -7.86 27.26 3.45
N ASP A 301 -7.78 26.31 4.37
CA ASP A 301 -7.09 26.50 5.64
C ASP A 301 -5.58 26.38 5.42
N ARG A 302 -4.84 27.48 5.60
CA ARG A 302 -3.40 27.56 5.34
C ARG A 302 -2.58 26.64 6.25
N HIS A 303 -3.08 26.29 7.43
CA HIS A 303 -2.38 25.47 8.42
C HIS A 303 -2.67 23.97 8.27
N ALA A 304 -3.73 23.63 7.58
CA ALA A 304 -4.06 22.22 7.29
C ALA A 304 -3.04 21.61 6.31
N PRO A 305 -2.78 20.31 6.42
CA PRO A 305 -1.93 19.59 5.47
C PRO A 305 -2.47 19.67 4.05
N VAL A 306 -1.58 19.87 3.07
CA VAL A 306 -1.94 19.76 1.66
C VAL A 306 -2.31 18.30 1.34
N THR A 307 -3.39 18.14 0.58
CA THR A 307 -3.85 16.82 0.12
C THR A 307 -4.13 16.81 -1.37
N HIS A 308 -4.35 15.60 -1.92
CA HIS A 308 -4.71 15.40 -3.33
C HIS A 308 -3.63 15.88 -4.30
N VAL A 309 -2.38 15.59 -3.96
CA VAL A 309 -1.19 15.85 -4.79
C VAL A 309 -0.63 14.54 -5.36
N SER A 310 -0.14 14.58 -6.59
CA SER A 310 0.57 13.47 -7.22
C SER A 310 1.98 13.32 -6.62
N TYR A 311 2.62 12.18 -6.91
CA TYR A 311 4.03 12.01 -6.60
C TYR A 311 4.91 13.06 -7.27
N TYR A 312 4.58 13.43 -8.51
CA TYR A 312 5.33 14.43 -9.27
C TYR A 312 5.25 15.81 -8.62
N GLU A 313 4.06 16.22 -8.18
CA GLU A 313 3.85 17.47 -7.45
C GLU A 313 4.61 17.45 -6.12
N ALA A 314 4.53 16.34 -5.38
CA ALA A 314 5.23 16.17 -4.11
C ALA A 314 6.77 16.26 -4.28
N ALA A 315 7.33 15.64 -5.33
CA ALA A 315 8.74 15.69 -5.65
C ALA A 315 9.19 17.11 -6.07
N ALA A 316 8.39 17.79 -6.90
CA ALA A 316 8.67 19.16 -7.33
C ALA A 316 8.65 20.14 -6.16
N PHE A 317 7.66 20.04 -5.27
CA PHE A 317 7.61 20.84 -4.04
C PHE A 317 8.83 20.56 -3.13
N ALA A 318 9.18 19.29 -2.95
CA ALA A 318 10.31 18.92 -2.13
C ALA A 318 11.61 19.54 -2.68
N TYR A 319 11.84 19.44 -3.99
CA TYR A 319 13.01 20.04 -4.65
C TYR A 319 13.01 21.58 -4.53
N TRP A 320 11.87 22.24 -4.77
CA TRP A 320 11.70 23.68 -4.61
C TRP A 320 12.05 24.15 -3.18
N SER A 321 11.66 23.37 -2.17
CA SER A 321 11.90 23.70 -0.76
C SER A 321 13.32 23.34 -0.27
N GLY A 322 14.24 22.91 -1.15
CA GLY A 322 15.59 22.49 -0.79
C GLY A 322 15.61 21.20 0.05
N ALA A 323 14.64 20.32 -0.21
CA ALA A 323 14.48 19.05 0.48
C ALA A 323 14.21 17.91 -0.53
N ARG A 324 13.93 16.72 -0.03
CA ARG A 324 13.48 15.56 -0.79
C ARG A 324 12.31 14.85 -0.10
N LEU A 325 11.71 13.90 -0.75
CA LEU A 325 10.81 12.95 -0.08
C LEU A 325 11.64 11.95 0.73
N PRO A 326 11.12 11.39 1.84
CA PRO A 326 11.76 10.28 2.52
C PRO A 326 11.71 9.01 1.66
N THR A 327 12.66 8.11 1.82
CA THR A 327 12.49 6.72 1.41
C THR A 327 11.43 6.04 2.31
N GLU A 328 10.81 4.95 1.84
CA GLU A 328 9.89 4.20 2.69
C GLU A 328 10.56 3.64 3.95
N ALA A 329 11.85 3.28 3.86
CA ALA A 329 12.62 2.80 4.99
C ALA A 329 12.94 3.91 6.01
N GLU A 330 13.27 5.12 5.56
CA GLU A 330 13.43 6.28 6.43
C GLU A 330 12.13 6.65 7.13
N TRP A 331 11.01 6.61 6.38
CA TRP A 331 9.71 6.90 6.95
C TRP A 331 9.33 5.89 8.06
N GLU A 332 9.49 4.58 7.79
CA GLU A 332 9.15 3.52 8.74
C GLU A 332 10.05 3.57 9.99
N HIS A 333 11.37 3.78 9.78
CA HIS A 333 12.31 3.97 10.89
C HIS A 333 11.92 5.16 11.76
N ALA A 334 11.59 6.31 11.15
CA ALA A 334 11.18 7.50 11.88
C ALA A 334 9.83 7.33 12.60
N ALA A 335 8.91 6.56 12.01
CA ALA A 335 7.64 6.22 12.63
C ALA A 335 7.82 5.37 13.89
N CYS A 336 8.74 4.41 13.85
CA CYS A 336 9.08 3.56 15.01
C CYS A 336 9.86 4.32 16.10
N ASP A 337 10.69 5.32 15.72
CA ASP A 337 11.42 6.17 16.67
C ASP A 337 10.50 7.14 17.41
N GLY A 338 9.34 7.46 16.83
CA GLY A 338 8.28 8.29 17.42
C GLY A 338 8.53 9.79 17.36
N GLY A 339 7.64 10.58 17.96
CA GLY A 339 7.77 12.03 18.08
C GLY A 339 7.43 12.84 16.82
N LEU A 340 6.95 12.21 15.74
CA LEU A 340 6.43 12.92 14.57
C LEU A 340 4.94 13.25 14.76
N GLN A 341 4.56 14.45 14.33
CA GLN A 341 3.17 14.89 14.29
C GLN A 341 2.52 14.42 12.98
N GLN A 342 1.20 14.25 12.98
CA GLN A 342 0.44 13.91 11.76
C GLN A 342 1.02 12.67 11.03
N LEU A 343 1.51 11.71 11.80
CA LEU A 343 2.18 10.55 11.24
C LEU A 343 1.18 9.59 10.59
N ASP A 344 0.05 9.37 11.24
CA ASP A 344 -0.98 8.41 10.85
C ASP A 344 -2.37 9.07 10.80
N GLY A 345 -3.23 8.61 9.88
CA GLY A 345 -4.63 9.01 9.83
C GLY A 345 -4.91 10.47 9.39
N VAL A 346 -3.97 11.12 8.71
CA VAL A 346 -4.14 12.51 8.21
C VAL A 346 -4.10 12.55 6.69
N ALA A 347 -2.98 12.17 6.08
CA ALA A 347 -2.80 12.03 4.65
C ALA A 347 -1.78 10.93 4.35
N TRP A 348 -2.01 10.16 3.31
CA TRP A 348 -1.02 9.24 2.76
C TRP A 348 0.22 10.02 2.30
N GLN A 349 1.38 9.68 2.83
CA GLN A 349 2.62 10.41 2.60
C GLN A 349 3.43 9.75 1.50
N TRP A 350 3.64 10.46 0.39
CA TRP A 350 4.50 10.00 -0.69
C TRP A 350 5.92 9.76 -0.21
N THR A 351 6.48 8.63 -0.58
CA THR A 351 7.90 8.34 -0.40
C THR A 351 8.59 8.32 -1.77
N GLN A 352 9.91 8.53 -1.80
CA GLN A 352 10.65 8.40 -3.07
C GLN A 352 10.92 6.95 -3.49
N SER A 353 10.39 5.97 -2.74
CA SER A 353 10.60 4.55 -3.02
C SER A 353 9.63 4.03 -4.06
N ALA A 354 10.16 3.38 -5.10
CA ALA A 354 9.35 2.61 -6.02
C ALA A 354 8.72 1.41 -5.28
N TYR A 355 7.46 1.09 -5.63
CA TYR A 355 6.80 -0.09 -5.10
C TYR A 355 7.40 -1.35 -5.71
N ALA A 356 8.28 -2.00 -4.97
CA ALA A 356 8.98 -3.22 -5.34
C ALA A 356 8.86 -4.27 -4.22
N ALA A 357 9.14 -5.52 -4.57
CA ALA A 357 9.18 -6.61 -3.62
C ALA A 357 10.31 -6.40 -2.58
N TYR A 358 10.02 -6.68 -1.32
CA TYR A 358 11.07 -6.76 -0.31
C TYR A 358 11.98 -7.98 -0.53
N PRO A 359 13.23 -7.94 -0.08
CA PRO A 359 14.13 -9.08 -0.16
C PRO A 359 13.49 -10.35 0.43
N GLY A 360 13.40 -11.42 -0.37
CA GLY A 360 12.79 -12.68 0.05
C GLY A 360 11.26 -12.76 -0.09
N PHE A 361 10.60 -11.71 -0.54
CA PHE A 361 9.15 -11.74 -0.83
C PHE A 361 8.79 -12.85 -1.82
N ARG A 362 7.72 -13.59 -1.51
CA ARG A 362 7.14 -14.59 -2.40
C ARG A 362 5.62 -14.54 -2.25
N PRO A 363 4.88 -14.23 -3.34
CA PRO A 363 3.42 -14.31 -3.30
C PRO A 363 2.99 -15.77 -3.06
N THR A 364 1.84 -15.96 -2.45
CA THR A 364 1.23 -17.29 -2.35
C THR A 364 0.86 -17.80 -3.75
N THR A 365 0.80 -19.12 -3.91
CA THR A 365 0.54 -19.75 -5.22
C THR A 365 -0.93 -19.84 -5.59
N ASP A 366 -1.82 -19.45 -4.69
CA ASP A 366 -3.27 -19.40 -4.88
C ASP A 366 -3.74 -18.05 -5.47
N ALA A 367 -5.04 -17.92 -5.73
CA ALA A 367 -5.62 -16.70 -6.27
C ALA A 367 -5.41 -15.47 -5.34
N ILE A 368 -5.22 -15.68 -4.04
CA ILE A 368 -4.97 -14.62 -3.07
C ILE A 368 -3.59 -13.99 -3.27
N GLY A 369 -2.60 -14.77 -3.76
CA GLY A 369 -1.28 -14.27 -4.14
C GLY A 369 -1.29 -13.21 -5.24
N GLU A 370 -2.41 -13.03 -5.93
CA GLU A 370 -2.60 -11.94 -6.89
C GLU A 370 -2.90 -10.58 -6.23
N TYR A 371 -3.03 -10.53 -4.90
CA TYR A 371 -3.52 -9.33 -4.19
C TYR A 371 -2.58 -8.12 -4.35
N ASN A 372 -1.30 -8.27 -4.08
CA ASN A 372 -0.33 -7.16 -4.09
C ASN A 372 0.83 -7.36 -5.07
N GLY A 373 1.38 -8.57 -5.16
CA GLY A 373 2.64 -8.83 -5.84
C GLY A 373 2.68 -8.40 -7.31
N LYS A 374 1.59 -8.56 -8.05
CA LYS A 374 1.54 -8.20 -9.48
C LYS A 374 1.49 -6.70 -9.76
N PHE A 375 1.32 -5.87 -8.73
CA PHE A 375 1.31 -4.40 -8.85
C PHE A 375 2.68 -3.76 -8.58
N MET A 376 3.72 -4.56 -8.27
CA MET A 376 5.06 -4.07 -7.94
C MET A 376 5.83 -3.61 -9.18
N ILE A 377 5.23 -2.70 -9.94
CA ILE A 377 5.84 -2.06 -11.11
C ILE A 377 5.15 -0.72 -11.43
N GLY A 378 5.93 0.31 -11.71
CA GLY A 378 5.43 1.62 -12.15
C GLY A 378 4.58 2.36 -11.13
N GLN A 379 4.74 2.05 -9.86
CA GLN A 379 4.03 2.68 -8.74
C GLN A 379 5.02 3.15 -7.68
N MET A 380 4.61 4.13 -6.87
CA MET A 380 5.39 4.67 -5.76
C MET A 380 4.69 4.35 -4.44
N VAL A 381 5.49 4.17 -3.38
CA VAL A 381 4.97 3.82 -2.05
C VAL A 381 4.48 5.06 -1.32
N LEU A 382 3.33 4.92 -0.64
CA LEU A 382 2.81 5.88 0.34
C LEU A 382 2.71 5.20 1.72
N ARG A 383 2.86 6.00 2.77
CA ARG A 383 2.82 5.56 4.17
C ARG A 383 1.89 6.43 5.01
N GLY A 384 1.41 5.94 6.14
CA GLY A 384 0.78 6.69 7.22
C GLY A 384 -0.75 6.67 7.28
N GLY A 385 -1.47 6.44 6.20
CA GLY A 385 -2.94 6.51 6.20
C GLY A 385 -3.50 7.92 6.08
N ALA A 386 -4.75 8.02 5.67
CA ALA A 386 -5.48 9.28 5.48
C ALA A 386 -6.60 9.45 6.53
N SER A 387 -7.17 10.65 6.61
CA SER A 387 -8.29 10.97 7.53
C SER A 387 -9.56 10.13 7.30
N ILE A 388 -9.67 9.53 6.12
CA ILE A 388 -10.76 8.64 5.74
C ILE A 388 -10.43 7.15 5.93
N THR A 389 -9.18 6.82 6.18
CA THR A 389 -8.75 5.44 6.46
C THR A 389 -9.37 4.95 7.78
N PRO A 390 -9.90 3.73 7.85
CA PRO A 390 -10.43 3.18 9.09
C PRO A 390 -9.41 3.20 10.23
N VAL A 391 -9.87 3.55 11.42
CA VAL A 391 -9.02 3.58 12.62
C VAL A 391 -8.39 2.20 12.87
N ALA A 392 -7.12 2.15 13.18
CA ALA A 392 -6.33 0.93 13.40
C ALA A 392 -6.15 0.02 12.17
N HIS A 393 -6.51 0.50 10.98
CA HIS A 393 -6.25 -0.21 9.72
C HIS A 393 -4.77 -0.17 9.34
N THR A 394 -4.11 0.98 9.54
CA THR A 394 -2.70 1.20 9.23
C THR A 394 -1.77 0.84 10.40
N ARG A 395 -0.49 0.71 10.09
CA ARG A 395 0.64 0.46 10.99
C ARG A 395 1.92 0.93 10.33
N PRO A 396 3.04 1.09 11.04
CA PRO A 396 4.28 1.59 10.43
C PRO A 396 4.75 0.81 9.21
N SER A 397 4.55 -0.51 9.16
CA SER A 397 4.92 -1.36 8.02
C SER A 397 3.95 -1.30 6.83
N TYR A 398 2.74 -0.74 6.99
CA TYR A 398 1.72 -0.73 5.94
C TYR A 398 2.22 0.01 4.69
N ARG A 399 2.06 -0.61 3.52
CA ARG A 399 2.50 -0.08 2.22
C ARG A 399 1.30 0.16 1.32
N ASN A 400 0.91 1.42 1.14
CA ASN A 400 -0.01 1.81 0.08
C ASN A 400 0.78 2.20 -1.18
N PHE A 401 0.18 2.12 -2.34
CA PHE A 401 0.88 2.36 -3.60
C PHE A 401 -0.05 2.87 -4.68
N TYR A 402 0.43 3.86 -5.44
CA TYR A 402 -0.28 4.45 -6.57
C TYR A 402 0.70 4.80 -7.70
N ARG A 403 0.18 4.97 -8.92
CA ARG A 403 0.98 5.48 -10.02
C ARG A 403 1.37 6.93 -9.75
N PRO A 404 2.56 7.39 -10.22
CA PRO A 404 3.07 8.72 -9.89
C PRO A 404 2.18 9.90 -10.29
N GLU A 405 1.36 9.77 -11.32
CA GLU A 405 0.46 10.82 -11.81
C GLU A 405 -0.90 10.87 -11.09
N GLN A 406 -1.25 9.83 -10.31
CA GLN A 406 -2.52 9.74 -9.62
C GLN A 406 -2.57 10.71 -8.44
N ARG A 407 -3.73 11.37 -8.22
CA ARG A 407 -3.86 12.42 -7.20
C ARG A 407 -5.26 12.55 -6.57
N TRP A 408 -6.22 11.66 -6.89
CA TRP A 408 -7.56 11.72 -6.26
C TRP A 408 -7.62 11.10 -4.87
N MET A 409 -6.61 10.32 -4.46
CA MET A 409 -6.46 9.84 -3.10
C MET A 409 -6.09 10.99 -2.15
N PHE A 410 -6.30 10.81 -0.86
CA PHE A 410 -5.91 11.77 0.18
C PHE A 410 -4.39 11.68 0.43
N SER A 411 -3.60 11.98 -0.57
CA SER A 411 -2.15 11.95 -0.55
C SER A 411 -1.58 13.32 -0.18
N GLY A 412 -0.53 13.34 0.65
CA GLY A 412 0.16 14.54 1.10
C GLY A 412 1.68 14.36 1.11
N VAL A 413 2.38 15.28 1.76
CA VAL A 413 3.84 15.39 1.69
C VAL A 413 4.45 15.52 3.06
N ARG A 414 5.43 14.64 3.36
CA ARG A 414 6.42 14.82 4.43
C ARG A 414 7.79 14.96 3.79
N LEU A 415 8.57 15.92 4.25
CA LEU A 415 9.89 16.20 3.70
C LEU A 415 10.98 15.45 4.46
N ALA A 416 12.07 15.17 3.77
CA ALA A 416 13.32 14.71 4.35
C ALA A 416 14.50 15.51 3.80
N ARG A 417 15.64 15.45 4.47
CA ARG A 417 16.91 16.06 4.06
C ARG A 417 18.07 15.12 4.33
N ASP A 418 19.04 15.16 3.46
CA ASP A 418 20.32 14.56 3.76
C ASP A 418 21.05 15.44 4.76
N ILE A 419 21.61 14.82 5.78
CA ILE A 419 22.57 15.51 6.61
C ILE A 419 23.85 15.52 5.79
N SER A 420 24.24 16.70 5.32
CA SER A 420 25.58 16.86 4.78
C SER A 420 26.56 16.43 5.88
N SER A 421 26.98 15.17 5.81
CA SER A 421 28.22 14.82 6.48
C SER A 421 29.21 15.82 5.90
N ASP A 422 29.85 16.56 6.76
CA ASP A 422 31.01 17.36 6.42
C ASP A 422 32.14 16.38 5.97
N ARG A 423 31.86 15.65 4.85
CA ARG A 423 32.87 14.82 4.16
C ARG A 423 33.99 15.67 3.60
N THR A 424 33.83 17.00 3.73
CA THR A 424 34.93 17.98 3.50
C THR A 424 35.84 18.19 4.71
N LYS A 425 35.56 17.59 5.89
CA LYS A 425 36.60 17.38 6.85
C LYS A 425 37.56 16.37 6.23
N SER A 426 38.52 16.87 5.51
CA SER A 426 39.68 16.10 5.06
C SER A 426 40.09 15.15 6.19
N VAL A 427 39.80 13.87 6.03
CA VAL A 427 40.60 12.85 6.71
C VAL A 427 42.06 13.23 6.34
N PRO A 428 42.94 13.42 7.31
CA PRO A 428 44.33 13.70 6.95
C PRO A 428 44.77 12.56 6.04
N VAL A 429 44.92 12.89 4.77
CA VAL A 429 45.36 11.93 3.77
C VAL A 429 46.82 11.65 4.10
N THR A 430 47.06 10.51 4.74
CA THR A 430 48.38 10.15 5.29
C THR A 430 49.14 9.20 4.40
N ASP A 431 48.54 8.74 3.30
CA ASP A 431 49.23 7.84 2.37
C ASP A 431 49.03 8.21 0.89
N GLU A 432 49.98 7.78 0.06
CA GLU A 432 50.03 8.03 -1.37
C GLU A 432 48.81 7.46 -2.10
N PHE A 433 48.27 6.30 -1.66
CA PHE A 433 47.11 5.64 -2.25
C PHE A 433 45.87 6.51 -2.16
N THR A 434 45.53 6.97 -0.96
CA THR A 434 44.34 7.82 -0.72
C THR A 434 44.41 9.12 -1.50
N ASN A 435 45.61 9.76 -1.59
CA ASN A 435 45.82 10.96 -2.40
C ASN A 435 45.60 10.70 -3.89
N ASP A 436 46.16 9.64 -4.43
CA ASP A 436 46.02 9.29 -5.83
C ASP A 436 44.54 8.97 -6.19
N VAL A 437 43.85 8.26 -5.31
CA VAL A 437 42.39 7.94 -5.49
C VAL A 437 41.56 9.23 -5.47
N LEU A 438 41.73 10.10 -4.47
CA LEU A 438 41.00 11.35 -4.38
C LEU A 438 41.29 12.27 -5.58
N THR A 439 42.54 12.40 -5.97
CA THR A 439 42.94 13.22 -7.09
C THR A 439 42.37 12.68 -8.40
N GLY A 440 42.52 11.37 -8.63
CA GLY A 440 42.06 10.74 -9.88
C GLY A 440 40.55 10.73 -10.04
N LEU A 441 39.80 10.50 -8.97
CA LEU A 441 38.33 10.53 -9.01
C LEU A 441 37.76 11.96 -9.05
N SER A 442 38.53 12.95 -8.61
CA SER A 442 38.13 14.37 -8.72
C SER A 442 38.45 14.99 -10.08
N ALA A 443 39.31 14.34 -10.88
CA ALA A 443 39.68 14.82 -12.21
C ALA A 443 38.54 14.61 -13.26
N SER A 444 38.60 15.38 -14.34
CA SER A 444 37.74 15.17 -15.52
C SER A 444 38.63 15.03 -16.77
N PRO A 445 38.64 13.88 -17.43
CA PRO A 445 37.95 12.63 -17.08
C PRO A 445 38.49 11.99 -15.80
N LYS A 446 37.66 11.21 -15.10
CA LYS A 446 38.07 10.48 -13.91
C LYS A 446 39.06 9.39 -14.26
N THR A 447 40.17 9.30 -13.48
CA THR A 447 41.22 8.33 -13.68
C THR A 447 41.60 7.67 -12.36
N LEU A 448 42.04 6.43 -12.41
CA LEU A 448 42.70 5.74 -11.29
C LEU A 448 44.01 5.15 -11.81
N SER A 449 45.08 5.28 -11.02
CA SER A 449 46.35 4.69 -11.39
C SER A 449 46.26 3.16 -11.37
N PRO A 450 46.56 2.46 -12.48
CA PRO A 450 46.49 1.01 -12.55
C PRO A 450 47.46 0.30 -11.59
N LYS A 451 48.45 0.98 -11.03
CA LYS A 451 49.42 0.40 -10.08
C LYS A 451 48.77 -0.21 -8.83
N TYR A 452 47.53 0.23 -8.49
CA TYR A 452 46.82 -0.25 -7.32
C TYR A 452 45.91 -1.46 -7.59
N PHE A 453 45.80 -1.88 -8.85
CA PHE A 453 44.99 -3.05 -9.21
C PHE A 453 45.81 -4.35 -9.32
N TYR A 454 47.10 -4.25 -9.24
CA TYR A 454 48.05 -5.35 -9.49
C TYR A 454 49.02 -5.59 -8.31
N ASP A 455 48.51 -5.49 -7.08
CA ASP A 455 49.19 -6.10 -5.95
C ASP A 455 49.13 -7.64 -6.05
N ALA A 456 49.83 -8.34 -5.18
CA ALA A 456 49.90 -9.80 -5.25
C ALA A 456 48.51 -10.45 -5.20
N GLN A 457 47.62 -9.95 -4.34
CA GLN A 457 46.26 -10.47 -4.18
C GLN A 457 45.36 -10.06 -5.36
N GLY A 458 45.47 -8.84 -5.84
CA GLY A 458 44.71 -8.34 -6.99
C GLY A 458 45.12 -9.09 -8.27
N SER A 459 46.37 -9.45 -8.44
CA SER A 459 46.84 -10.28 -9.57
C SER A 459 46.27 -11.69 -9.53
N GLU A 460 46.26 -12.36 -8.36
CA GLU A 460 45.65 -13.67 -8.19
C GLU A 460 44.13 -13.64 -8.45
N LEU A 461 43.44 -12.62 -7.96
CA LEU A 461 42.00 -12.43 -8.20
C LEU A 461 41.69 -12.19 -9.68
N PHE A 462 42.56 -11.39 -10.37
CA PHE A 462 42.39 -11.13 -11.79
C PHE A 462 42.59 -12.39 -12.63
N GLU A 463 43.60 -13.21 -12.31
CA GLU A 463 43.82 -14.51 -12.96
C GLU A 463 42.61 -15.44 -12.76
N ALA A 464 42.07 -15.46 -11.54
CA ALA A 464 40.84 -16.23 -11.25
C ALA A 464 39.64 -15.74 -12.05
N ILE A 465 39.46 -14.44 -12.19
CA ILE A 465 38.40 -13.83 -13.03
C ILE A 465 38.58 -14.20 -14.50
N CYS A 466 39.80 -14.19 -15.02
CA CYS A 466 40.08 -14.59 -16.41
C CYS A 466 39.70 -16.03 -16.73
N LEU A 467 39.58 -16.89 -15.72
CA LEU A 467 39.18 -18.30 -15.86
C LEU A 467 37.66 -18.50 -15.78
N THR A 468 36.88 -17.51 -15.34
CA THR A 468 35.42 -17.65 -15.24
C THR A 468 34.73 -17.69 -16.61
N PRO A 469 33.64 -18.43 -16.78
CA PRO A 469 32.90 -18.48 -18.03
C PRO A 469 32.39 -17.11 -18.51
N GLU A 470 32.08 -16.22 -17.59
CA GLU A 470 31.50 -14.89 -17.84
C GLU A 470 32.53 -13.89 -18.35
N TYR A 471 33.81 -14.05 -17.99
CA TYR A 471 34.87 -13.13 -18.40
C TYR A 471 35.49 -13.57 -19.73
N TYR A 472 34.85 -13.24 -20.83
CA TYR A 472 35.27 -13.61 -22.17
C TYR A 472 36.42 -12.82 -22.81
N PRO A 473 36.77 -11.56 -22.37
CA PRO A 473 37.75 -10.74 -23.11
C PRO A 473 39.11 -11.41 -23.24
N THR A 474 39.67 -11.94 -22.15
CA THR A 474 41.01 -12.57 -22.17
C THR A 474 41.05 -13.79 -23.11
N ARG A 475 40.00 -14.63 -23.11
CA ARG A 475 39.91 -15.79 -24.01
C ARG A 475 39.78 -15.37 -25.48
N THR A 476 39.04 -14.30 -25.75
CA THR A 476 38.90 -13.75 -27.09
C THR A 476 40.18 -13.16 -27.60
N GLU A 477 40.92 -12.42 -26.76
CA GLU A 477 42.22 -11.87 -27.09
C GLU A 477 43.26 -12.95 -27.33
N THR A 478 43.34 -13.96 -26.46
CA THR A 478 44.23 -15.12 -26.64
C THR A 478 43.97 -15.84 -27.95
N ALA A 479 42.68 -16.10 -28.27
CA ALA A 479 42.28 -16.75 -29.51
C ALA A 479 42.61 -15.89 -30.76
N LEU A 480 42.56 -14.56 -30.65
CA LEU A 480 42.92 -13.64 -31.72
C LEU A 480 44.46 -13.56 -31.92
N LEU A 481 45.22 -13.60 -30.83
CA LEU A 481 46.69 -13.62 -30.86
C LEU A 481 47.18 -14.93 -31.43
N ASP A 482 46.64 -16.08 -31.04
CA ASP A 482 46.98 -17.38 -31.61
C ASP A 482 46.73 -17.46 -33.11
N ARG A 483 45.67 -16.86 -33.60
CA ARG A 483 45.39 -16.76 -35.06
C ARG A 483 46.39 -15.88 -35.81
N LYS A 484 46.99 -14.87 -35.18
CA LYS A 484 48.01 -14.02 -35.78
C LYS A 484 49.41 -14.62 -35.72
N SER A 485 49.64 -15.57 -34.86
CA SER A 485 50.96 -16.25 -34.74
C SER A 485 51.17 -17.38 -35.78
N VAL A 486 50.19 -17.60 -36.65
CA VAL A 486 50.20 -18.65 -37.69
C VAL A 486 50.30 -18.02 -39.12
N VAL A 487 50.75 -16.76 -39.24
CA VAL A 487 51.04 -16.15 -40.53
C VAL A 487 52.53 -15.81 -40.67
#